data_53cb879e943b8b5f309014a3ac13baf7
#
_entry.id   53cb879e943b8b5f309014a3ac13baf7
#
_cell.length_a   1.000
_cell.length_b   1.000
_cell.length_c   1.000
_cell.angle_alpha   90.00
_cell.angle_beta   90.00
_cell.angle_gamma   90.00
#
_symmetry.space_group_name_H-M   'P 1'
#
loop_
_entity.id
_entity.type
_entity.pdbx_description
1 polymer ?
#
loop_
_entity_poly.entity_id
_entity_poly.type
_entity_poly.pdbx_seq_one_letter_code
_entity_poly.pdbx_strand_id
1 'polypeptide(L)'
;MGALQIWSIVVILYQTIISVLISWWTLDCRFTPDSSELHEVTLMKLLYLYDPEACGRIYFYNISIHHDYEYYSTVIWPIKNDVASSFRRKIRLWLSIHVVWLFLGIVNVTHGQRSCGFYAVLLPFTLTGITSLLVDLTFMSVFLRDIQETNTEIAILQYISEAGSFYWINKPFPWNYALERDEDTSWISLLFAYISCRGIVQWFINFWLVKDNYTDGIAAYHRLQKEKTRAISKA
;
A
#
# COMPACT_ATOMS: atom_id res chain seq x y z
N MET A 1 8.02 31.44 8.58
CA MET A 1 7.79 30.01 8.37
C MET A 1 8.69 29.24 9.34
N GLY A 2 8.14 28.34 10.14
CA GLY A 2 8.94 27.51 11.04
C GLY A 2 9.71 26.45 10.28
N ALA A 3 10.93 26.12 10.69
CA ALA A 3 11.73 25.05 10.09
C ALA A 3 10.99 23.72 10.07
N LEU A 4 10.18 23.43 11.10
CA LEU A 4 9.33 22.23 11.18
C LEU A 4 8.34 22.12 10.02
N GLN A 5 7.67 23.22 9.66
CA GLN A 5 6.67 23.24 8.57
C GLN A 5 7.31 22.94 7.22
N ILE A 6 8.50 23.52 6.96
CA ILE A 6 9.24 23.23 5.73
C ILE A 6 9.69 21.79 5.68
N TRP A 7 10.24 21.28 6.79
CA TRP A 7 10.64 19.87 6.90
C TRP A 7 9.47 18.92 6.67
N SER A 8 8.29 19.23 7.23
CA SER A 8 7.08 18.46 7.04
C SER A 8 6.68 18.34 5.57
N ILE A 9 6.71 19.47 4.82
CA ILE A 9 6.41 19.45 3.38
C ILE A 9 7.42 18.61 2.62
N VAL A 10 8.71 18.74 2.92
CA VAL A 10 9.76 17.94 2.23
C VAL A 10 9.53 16.46 2.41
N VAL A 11 9.25 16.03 3.66
CA VAL A 11 8.99 14.62 3.96
C VAL A 11 7.71 14.12 3.27
N ILE A 12 6.62 14.87 3.32
CA ILE A 12 5.35 14.50 2.68
C ILE A 12 5.49 14.48 1.16
N LEU A 13 6.19 15.45 0.58
CA LEU A 13 6.45 15.51 -0.87
C LEU A 13 7.24 14.28 -1.34
N TYR A 14 8.32 13.94 -0.64
CA TYR A 14 9.12 12.75 -0.92
C TYR A 14 8.26 11.49 -0.94
N GLN A 15 7.44 11.29 0.09
CA GLN A 15 6.54 10.14 0.18
C GLN A 15 5.47 10.14 -0.92
N THR A 16 4.94 11.31 -1.26
CA THR A 16 3.95 11.44 -2.32
C THR A 16 4.56 11.09 -3.68
N ILE A 17 5.78 11.53 -3.96
CA ILE A 17 6.49 11.16 -5.21
C ILE A 17 6.66 9.64 -5.30
N ILE A 18 7.12 8.99 -4.23
CA ILE A 18 7.25 7.52 -4.18
C ILE A 18 5.90 6.85 -4.39
N SER A 19 4.84 7.34 -3.73
CA SER A 19 3.48 6.82 -3.87
C SER A 19 2.98 6.92 -5.31
N VAL A 20 3.25 8.04 -5.99
CA VAL A 20 2.89 8.24 -7.40
C VAL A 20 3.63 7.24 -8.29
N LEU A 21 4.95 7.08 -8.10
CA LEU A 21 5.76 6.16 -8.91
C LEU A 21 5.29 4.70 -8.75
N ILE A 22 5.12 4.23 -7.51
CA ILE A 22 4.64 2.88 -7.22
C ILE A 22 3.23 2.68 -7.80
N SER A 23 2.33 3.65 -7.59
CA SER A 23 0.97 3.57 -8.10
C SER A 23 0.95 3.54 -9.62
N TRP A 24 1.76 4.35 -10.28
CA TRP A 24 1.85 4.36 -11.73
C TRP A 24 2.30 3.01 -12.26
N TRP A 25 3.41 2.46 -11.74
CA TRP A 25 3.91 1.17 -12.18
C TRP A 25 2.93 0.02 -11.95
N THR A 26 2.24 0.02 -10.80
CA THR A 26 1.28 -1.03 -10.46
C THR A 26 -0.01 -0.90 -11.29
N LEU A 27 -0.53 0.31 -11.44
CA LEU A 27 -1.80 0.53 -12.14
C LEU A 27 -1.65 0.49 -13.67
N ASP A 28 -0.48 0.76 -14.21
CA ASP A 28 -0.16 0.71 -15.65
C ASP A 28 0.20 -0.71 -16.13
N CYS A 29 0.00 -1.74 -15.31
CA CYS A 29 0.25 -3.15 -15.65
C CYS A 29 1.69 -3.47 -16.11
N ARG A 30 2.67 -2.73 -15.60
CA ARG A 30 4.08 -2.91 -16.00
C ARG A 30 4.75 -4.13 -15.38
N PHE A 31 4.18 -4.68 -14.32
CA PHE A 31 4.67 -5.89 -13.67
C PHE A 31 4.05 -7.14 -14.29
N THR A 32 4.29 -7.34 -15.57
CA THR A 32 3.82 -8.55 -16.25
C THR A 32 4.59 -9.77 -15.72
N PRO A 33 3.90 -10.83 -15.28
CA PRO A 33 4.54 -12.09 -14.93
C PRO A 33 5.17 -12.74 -16.14
N ASP A 34 6.27 -13.47 -15.93
CA ASP A 34 6.85 -14.30 -16.98
C ASP A 34 5.99 -15.55 -17.17
N SER A 35 5.70 -15.88 -18.43
CA SER A 35 4.87 -17.03 -18.78
C SER A 35 5.65 -18.35 -18.85
N SER A 36 6.98 -18.30 -18.79
CA SER A 36 7.84 -19.48 -18.98
C SER A 36 8.13 -20.24 -17.68
N GLU A 37 8.15 -19.55 -16.54
CA GLU A 37 8.57 -20.15 -15.27
C GLU A 37 7.82 -19.54 -14.07
N LEU A 38 7.40 -20.40 -13.12
CA LEU A 38 6.81 -20.01 -11.86
C LEU A 38 7.90 -19.82 -10.78
N HIS A 39 8.70 -18.77 -10.94
CA HIS A 39 9.62 -18.37 -9.88
C HIS A 39 8.92 -17.52 -8.82
N GLU A 40 9.53 -17.38 -7.63
CA GLU A 40 9.02 -16.54 -6.53
C GLU A 40 8.65 -15.12 -6.98
N VAL A 41 9.47 -14.50 -7.85
CA VAL A 41 9.20 -13.17 -8.40
C VAL A 41 7.93 -13.16 -9.28
N THR A 42 7.71 -14.22 -10.05
CA THR A 42 6.49 -14.40 -10.85
C THR A 42 5.29 -14.57 -9.94
N LEU A 43 5.41 -15.40 -8.90
CA LEU A 43 4.35 -15.59 -7.89
C LEU A 43 4.03 -14.28 -7.14
N MET A 44 5.03 -13.49 -6.78
CA MET A 44 4.84 -12.17 -6.19
C MET A 44 4.05 -11.23 -7.11
N LYS A 45 4.39 -11.20 -8.40
CA LYS A 45 3.67 -10.40 -9.40
C LYS A 45 2.21 -10.87 -9.52
N LEU A 46 1.99 -12.18 -9.58
CA LEU A 46 0.67 -12.78 -9.68
C LEU A 46 -0.18 -12.53 -8.44
N LEU A 47 0.42 -12.59 -7.26
CA LEU A 47 -0.30 -12.45 -6.00
C LEU A 47 -0.86 -11.03 -5.82
N TYR A 48 -0.04 -10.00 -6.02
CA TYR A 48 -0.42 -8.63 -5.67
C TYR A 48 -0.43 -7.64 -6.84
N LEU A 49 0.50 -7.77 -7.79
CA LEU A 49 0.76 -6.70 -8.75
C LEU A 49 -0.04 -6.83 -10.04
N TYR A 50 -0.31 -8.05 -10.47
CA TYR A 50 -0.95 -8.30 -11.75
C TYR A 50 -2.40 -8.74 -11.60
N ASP A 51 -3.31 -7.89 -12.05
CA ASP A 51 -4.74 -8.18 -12.08
C ASP A 51 -5.17 -8.54 -13.51
N PRO A 52 -5.55 -9.81 -13.76
CA PRO A 52 -5.92 -10.26 -15.10
C PRO A 52 -7.15 -9.55 -15.68
N GLU A 53 -8.06 -9.08 -14.83
CA GLU A 53 -9.25 -8.34 -15.27
C GLU A 53 -8.87 -6.96 -15.82
N ALA A 54 -7.91 -6.28 -15.20
CA ALA A 54 -7.47 -4.94 -15.58
C ALA A 54 -6.32 -4.94 -16.61
N CYS A 55 -5.43 -5.97 -16.56
CA CYS A 55 -4.18 -6.00 -17.32
C CYS A 55 -4.19 -6.98 -18.50
N GLY A 56 -5.24 -7.79 -18.62
CA GLY A 56 -5.34 -8.83 -19.64
C GLY A 56 -4.97 -10.22 -19.10
N ARG A 57 -5.34 -11.25 -19.84
CA ARG A 57 -5.10 -12.65 -19.45
C ARG A 57 -3.69 -13.07 -19.82
N ILE A 58 -3.05 -13.80 -18.91
CA ILE A 58 -1.78 -14.46 -19.16
C ILE A 58 -2.03 -15.96 -19.25
N TYR A 59 -1.39 -16.58 -20.23
CA TYR A 59 -1.42 -18.02 -20.43
C TYR A 59 -0.04 -18.57 -20.11
N PHE A 60 0.02 -19.52 -19.20
CA PHE A 60 1.23 -20.27 -18.92
C PHE A 60 1.24 -21.53 -19.78
N TYR A 61 2.26 -21.66 -20.61
CA TYR A 61 2.44 -22.83 -21.46
C TYR A 61 3.58 -23.68 -20.91
N ASN A 62 3.38 -25.00 -20.92
CA ASN A 62 4.44 -25.98 -20.62
C ASN A 62 5.11 -25.84 -19.23
N ILE A 63 4.38 -25.43 -18.21
CA ILE A 63 4.89 -25.57 -16.86
C ILE A 63 4.89 -27.05 -16.55
N SER A 64 6.06 -27.67 -16.56
CA SER A 64 6.26 -29.04 -16.13
C SER A 64 6.36 -29.06 -14.60
N ILE A 65 5.30 -29.39 -13.96
CA ILE A 65 5.32 -29.76 -12.54
C ILE A 65 5.74 -31.22 -12.49
N HIS A 66 6.95 -31.49 -12.02
CA HIS A 66 7.49 -32.83 -11.86
C HIS A 66 6.87 -33.48 -10.65
N HIS A 67 5.99 -34.45 -10.85
CA HIS A 67 5.52 -35.35 -9.81
C HIS A 67 5.41 -36.76 -10.37
N ASP A 68 6.11 -37.71 -9.78
CA ASP A 68 6.04 -39.16 -10.05
C ASP A 68 6.04 -39.53 -11.55
N TYR A 69 6.95 -38.96 -12.35
CA TYR A 69 7.13 -39.26 -13.80
C TYR A 69 5.96 -38.84 -14.72
N GLU A 70 4.98 -38.11 -14.26
CA GLU A 70 3.94 -37.51 -15.11
C GLU A 70 4.18 -36.00 -15.29
N TYR A 71 4.15 -35.57 -16.58
CA TYR A 71 4.20 -34.16 -16.96
C TYR A 71 2.78 -33.59 -16.99
N TYR A 72 2.52 -32.59 -16.17
CA TYR A 72 1.28 -31.83 -16.22
C TYR A 72 1.55 -30.53 -16.98
N SER A 73 0.91 -30.37 -18.14
CA SER A 73 1.08 -29.18 -18.96
C SER A 73 -0.15 -28.31 -18.98
N THR A 74 0.08 -27.04 -18.87
CA THR A 74 -0.81 -25.92 -19.15
C THR A 74 -1.72 -25.46 -18.01
N VAL A 75 -1.28 -24.43 -17.33
CA VAL A 75 -2.10 -23.63 -16.42
C VAL A 75 -2.60 -22.41 -17.18
N ILE A 76 -3.91 -22.26 -17.32
CA ILE A 76 -4.52 -21.03 -17.78
C ILE A 76 -4.77 -20.15 -16.58
N TRP A 77 -4.25 -18.91 -16.63
CA TRP A 77 -4.44 -17.95 -15.56
C TRP A 77 -5.91 -17.57 -15.40
N PRO A 78 -6.36 -17.27 -14.18
CA PRO A 78 -7.74 -16.95 -13.87
C PRO A 78 -8.24 -15.73 -14.62
N ILE A 79 -9.54 -15.72 -14.87
CA ILE A 79 -10.27 -14.56 -15.39
C ILE A 79 -10.26 -13.42 -14.38
N LYS A 80 -10.19 -13.73 -13.08
CA LYS A 80 -10.29 -12.79 -11.97
C LYS A 80 -9.32 -13.18 -10.86
N ASN A 81 -8.60 -12.19 -10.33
CA ASN A 81 -7.76 -12.31 -9.15
C ASN A 81 -8.19 -11.26 -8.10
N ASP A 82 -9.03 -11.67 -7.15
CA ASP A 82 -9.58 -10.76 -6.14
C ASP A 82 -8.50 -10.20 -5.20
N VAL A 83 -7.39 -10.92 -4.98
CA VAL A 83 -6.27 -10.46 -4.16
C VAL A 83 -5.57 -9.28 -4.85
N ALA A 84 -5.17 -9.44 -6.12
CA ALA A 84 -4.54 -8.37 -6.90
C ALA A 84 -5.49 -7.19 -7.13
N SER A 85 -6.77 -7.45 -7.42
CA SER A 85 -7.79 -6.40 -7.55
C SER A 85 -7.97 -5.59 -6.25
N SER A 86 -8.00 -6.28 -5.10
CA SER A 86 -8.02 -5.65 -3.78
C SER A 86 -6.75 -4.83 -3.53
N PHE A 87 -5.57 -5.35 -3.90
CA PHE A 87 -4.31 -4.63 -3.80
C PHE A 87 -4.32 -3.34 -4.62
N ARG A 88 -4.80 -3.37 -5.86
CA ARG A 88 -4.93 -2.17 -6.71
C ARG A 88 -5.86 -1.12 -6.10
N ARG A 89 -6.95 -1.54 -5.44
CA ARG A 89 -7.83 -0.61 -4.69
C ARG A 89 -7.11 0.02 -3.49
N LYS A 90 -6.34 -0.76 -2.74
CA LYS A 90 -5.51 -0.27 -1.62
C LYS A 90 -4.48 0.77 -2.10
N ILE A 91 -3.81 0.52 -3.22
CA ILE A 91 -2.84 1.46 -3.82
C ILE A 91 -3.51 2.78 -4.23
N ARG A 92 -4.70 2.74 -4.85
CA ARG A 92 -5.44 3.96 -5.20
C ARG A 92 -5.84 4.76 -3.96
N LEU A 93 -6.34 4.11 -2.93
CA LEU A 93 -6.68 4.76 -1.66
C LEU A 93 -5.44 5.41 -1.03
N TRP A 94 -4.35 4.66 -0.97
CA TRP A 94 -3.09 5.14 -0.41
C TRP A 94 -2.56 6.37 -1.16
N LEU A 95 -2.53 6.35 -2.47
CA LEU A 95 -2.17 7.50 -3.31
C LEU A 95 -3.07 8.71 -3.03
N SER A 96 -4.39 8.50 -2.99
CA SER A 96 -5.35 9.60 -2.75
C SER A 96 -5.10 10.29 -1.40
N ILE A 97 -4.84 9.53 -0.34
CA ILE A 97 -4.54 10.08 0.99
C ILE A 97 -3.26 10.92 0.95
N HIS A 98 -2.20 10.44 0.27
CA HIS A 98 -0.93 11.18 0.17
C HIS A 98 -1.06 12.48 -0.60
N VAL A 99 -1.79 12.48 -1.71
CA VAL A 99 -2.04 13.69 -2.51
C VAL A 99 -2.84 14.72 -1.69
N VAL A 100 -3.88 14.28 -0.99
CA VAL A 100 -4.67 15.16 -0.11
C VAL A 100 -3.81 15.68 1.04
N TRP A 101 -2.98 14.83 1.65
CA TRP A 101 -2.11 15.25 2.76
C TRP A 101 -1.05 16.26 2.30
N LEU A 102 -0.45 16.07 1.14
CA LEU A 102 0.48 17.04 0.54
C LEU A 102 -0.21 18.39 0.27
N PHE A 103 -1.40 18.37 -0.33
CA PHE A 103 -2.17 19.59 -0.60
C PHE A 103 -2.47 20.34 0.70
N LEU A 104 -2.98 19.65 1.71
CA LEU A 104 -3.26 20.25 3.03
C LEU A 104 -1.98 20.75 3.72
N GLY A 105 -0.85 20.06 3.54
CA GLY A 105 0.46 20.48 4.03
C GLY A 105 0.90 21.82 3.42
N ILE A 106 0.78 21.97 2.11
CA ILE A 106 1.09 23.23 1.41
C ILE A 106 0.17 24.37 1.90
N VAL A 107 -1.13 24.10 2.01
CA VAL A 107 -2.09 25.09 2.52
C VAL A 107 -1.80 25.43 3.99
N ASN A 108 -1.38 24.47 4.81
CA ASN A 108 -1.03 24.70 6.22
C ASN A 108 0.17 25.66 6.37
N VAL A 109 1.17 25.56 5.51
CA VAL A 109 2.32 26.48 5.53
C VAL A 109 1.93 27.90 5.12
N THR A 110 1.03 28.04 4.17
CA THR A 110 0.64 29.35 3.63
C THR A 110 -0.43 30.06 4.44
N HIS A 111 -1.35 29.31 5.04
CA HIS A 111 -2.56 29.83 5.72
C HIS A 111 -2.72 29.41 7.17
N GLY A 112 -1.93 28.45 7.68
CA GLY A 112 -2.10 27.89 9.03
C GLY A 112 -1.93 28.90 10.18
N GLN A 113 -1.25 30.02 9.94
CA GLN A 113 -1.05 31.07 10.94
C GLN A 113 -2.16 32.14 10.96
N ARG A 114 -3.21 32.01 10.15
CA ARG A 114 -4.35 32.93 10.16
C ARG A 114 -5.36 32.55 11.26
N SER A 115 -6.15 33.51 11.68
CA SER A 115 -7.16 33.32 12.75
C SER A 115 -8.18 32.20 12.47
N CYS A 116 -8.50 31.92 11.22
CA CYS A 116 -9.34 30.80 10.81
C CYS A 116 -8.55 29.52 10.44
N GLY A 117 -7.21 29.58 10.47
CA GLY A 117 -6.35 28.50 9.98
C GLY A 117 -6.41 27.21 10.78
N PHE A 118 -6.74 27.30 12.06
CA PHE A 118 -6.83 26.13 12.93
C PHE A 118 -7.90 25.14 12.44
N TYR A 119 -9.15 25.56 12.34
CA TYR A 119 -10.25 24.68 11.95
C TYR A 119 -10.24 24.34 10.45
N ALA A 120 -9.90 25.32 9.60
CA ALA A 120 -9.99 25.17 8.16
C ALA A 120 -8.79 24.40 7.56
N VAL A 121 -7.64 24.41 8.22
CA VAL A 121 -6.40 23.90 7.64
C VAL A 121 -5.67 22.91 8.56
N LEU A 122 -5.33 23.33 9.78
CA LEU A 122 -4.53 22.50 10.68
C LEU A 122 -5.28 21.22 11.10
N LEU A 123 -6.56 21.33 11.44
CA LEU A 123 -7.34 20.17 11.84
C LEU A 123 -7.50 19.15 10.69
N PRO A 124 -7.91 19.53 9.46
CA PRO A 124 -7.93 18.60 8.32
C PRO A 124 -6.55 18.01 8.00
N PHE A 125 -5.48 18.78 8.05
CA PHE A 125 -4.12 18.31 7.86
C PHE A 125 -3.75 17.21 8.86
N THR A 126 -4.02 17.45 10.14
CA THR A 126 -3.74 16.50 11.23
C THR A 126 -4.59 15.23 11.08
N LEU A 127 -5.89 15.37 10.81
CA LEU A 127 -6.79 14.23 10.62
C LEU A 127 -6.36 13.37 9.42
N THR A 128 -5.97 13.99 8.32
CA THR A 128 -5.47 13.26 7.15
C THR A 128 -4.16 12.52 7.48
N GLY A 129 -3.25 13.15 8.24
CA GLY A 129 -2.03 12.51 8.71
C GLY A 129 -2.31 11.30 9.62
N ILE A 130 -3.22 11.44 10.58
CA ILE A 130 -3.65 10.32 11.44
C ILE A 130 -4.28 9.21 10.59
N THR A 131 -5.15 9.56 9.64
CA THR A 131 -5.77 8.58 8.72
C THR A 131 -4.71 7.83 7.91
N SER A 132 -3.68 8.52 7.43
CA SER A 132 -2.55 7.88 6.72
C SER A 132 -1.85 6.84 7.61
N LEU A 133 -1.54 7.20 8.86
CA LEU A 133 -0.90 6.28 9.82
C LEU A 133 -1.76 5.05 10.13
N LEU A 134 -3.06 5.22 10.29
CA LEU A 134 -4.00 4.12 10.55
C LEU A 134 -4.15 3.21 9.33
N VAL A 135 -4.20 3.78 8.13
CA VAL A 135 -4.26 3.01 6.87
C VAL A 135 -2.98 2.19 6.68
N ASP A 136 -1.81 2.75 6.96
CA ASP A 136 -0.53 2.02 6.92
C ASP A 136 -0.56 0.78 7.85
N LEU A 137 -1.00 0.96 9.11
CA LEU A 137 -1.12 -0.16 10.07
C LEU A 137 -2.16 -1.19 9.64
N THR A 138 -3.28 -0.73 9.07
CA THR A 138 -4.33 -1.64 8.57
C THR A 138 -3.79 -2.49 7.42
N PHE A 139 -3.10 -1.89 6.48
CA PHE A 139 -2.51 -2.62 5.35
C PHE A 139 -1.41 -3.58 5.82
N MET A 140 -0.54 -3.14 6.72
CA MET A 140 0.44 -4.02 7.36
C MET A 140 -0.24 -5.25 7.99
N SER A 141 -1.29 -5.04 8.76
CA SER A 141 -2.01 -6.14 9.44
C SER A 141 -2.64 -7.12 8.44
N VAL A 142 -3.16 -6.62 7.31
CA VAL A 142 -3.71 -7.49 6.24
C VAL A 142 -2.60 -8.33 5.62
N PHE A 143 -1.46 -7.74 5.25
CA PHE A 143 -0.35 -8.50 4.67
C PHE A 143 0.30 -9.48 5.67
N LEU A 144 0.35 -9.12 6.96
CA LEU A 144 0.81 -10.05 8.01
C LEU A 144 -0.11 -11.27 8.15
N ARG A 145 -1.42 -11.09 7.97
CA ARG A 145 -2.36 -12.22 7.93
C ARG A 145 -2.13 -13.09 6.70
N ASP A 146 -1.87 -12.46 5.55
CA ASP A 146 -1.63 -13.18 4.30
C ASP A 146 -0.38 -14.08 4.36
N ILE A 147 0.57 -13.86 5.30
CA ILE A 147 1.76 -14.72 5.49
C ILE A 147 1.36 -16.18 5.73
N GLN A 148 0.29 -16.42 6.48
CA GLN A 148 -0.16 -17.77 6.81
C GLN A 148 -0.69 -18.51 5.58
N GLU A 149 -1.24 -17.77 4.61
CA GLU A 149 -1.83 -18.31 3.39
C GLU A 149 -0.83 -18.35 2.22
N THR A 150 0.38 -17.79 2.40
CA THR A 150 1.37 -17.62 1.33
C THR A 150 2.74 -18.18 1.69
N ASN A 151 2.79 -19.16 2.59
CA ASN A 151 4.04 -19.74 3.10
C ASN A 151 4.76 -20.67 2.12
N THR A 152 4.06 -21.18 1.09
CA THR A 152 4.63 -22.02 0.04
C THR A 152 4.10 -21.59 -1.33
N GLU A 153 4.80 -21.98 -2.41
CA GLU A 153 4.37 -21.70 -3.79
C GLU A 153 2.96 -22.23 -4.07
N ILE A 154 2.66 -23.44 -3.60
CA ILE A 154 1.35 -24.05 -3.75
C ILE A 154 0.30 -23.29 -2.95
N ALA A 155 0.61 -22.88 -1.73
CA ALA A 155 -0.30 -22.11 -0.90
C ALA A 155 -0.66 -20.78 -1.58
N ILE A 156 0.30 -20.10 -2.23
CA ILE A 156 0.03 -18.90 -3.04
C ILE A 156 -0.96 -19.21 -4.17
N LEU A 157 -0.71 -20.26 -4.96
CA LEU A 157 -1.59 -20.64 -6.06
C LEU A 157 -2.99 -21.02 -5.57
N GLN A 158 -3.08 -21.74 -4.46
CA GLN A 158 -4.35 -22.09 -3.82
C GLN A 158 -5.07 -20.84 -3.32
N TYR A 159 -4.39 -19.96 -2.61
CA TYR A 159 -4.95 -18.70 -2.09
C TYR A 159 -5.51 -17.81 -3.21
N ILE A 160 -4.78 -17.66 -4.31
CA ILE A 160 -5.27 -16.93 -5.48
C ILE A 160 -6.47 -17.68 -6.11
N SER A 161 -6.48 -19.02 -6.14
CA SER A 161 -7.56 -19.80 -6.74
C SER A 161 -8.84 -19.76 -5.94
N GLU A 162 -8.76 -19.76 -4.63
CA GLU A 162 -9.91 -19.63 -3.73
C GLU A 162 -10.54 -18.23 -3.79
N ALA A 163 -9.70 -17.20 -3.92
CA ALA A 163 -10.12 -15.83 -4.09
C ALA A 163 -10.57 -15.47 -5.52
N GLY A 164 -10.40 -16.36 -6.49
CA GLY A 164 -10.68 -16.13 -7.90
C GLY A 164 -11.22 -17.36 -8.62
N SER A 165 -11.35 -17.27 -9.94
CA SER A 165 -11.79 -18.37 -10.79
C SER A 165 -10.63 -18.90 -11.62
N PHE A 166 -10.08 -20.05 -11.26
CA PHE A 166 -9.08 -20.76 -12.07
C PHE A 166 -9.72 -21.73 -13.03
N TYR A 167 -9.26 -21.75 -14.27
CA TYR A 167 -9.56 -22.80 -15.22
C TYR A 167 -8.32 -23.64 -15.47
N TRP A 168 -8.34 -24.90 -15.03
CA TRP A 168 -7.34 -25.91 -15.38
C TRP A 168 -7.80 -26.64 -16.65
N ILE A 169 -6.98 -26.60 -17.70
CA ILE A 169 -7.23 -27.47 -18.86
C ILE A 169 -6.57 -28.81 -18.57
N ASN A 170 -7.38 -29.87 -18.56
CA ASN A 170 -7.09 -31.28 -18.63
C ASN A 170 -6.93 -32.13 -17.38
N LYS A 171 -6.89 -31.67 -16.16
CA LYS A 171 -7.21 -32.50 -14.97
C LYS A 171 -7.36 -31.61 -13.71
N PRO A 172 -8.19 -32.03 -12.73
CA PRO A 172 -8.16 -31.36 -11.43
C PRO A 172 -6.74 -31.50 -10.88
N PHE A 173 -6.11 -30.37 -10.58
CA PHE A 173 -4.81 -30.35 -9.89
C PHE A 173 -5.02 -31.02 -8.53
N PRO A 174 -4.37 -32.15 -8.25
CA PRO A 174 -4.52 -32.78 -6.97
C PRO A 174 -3.76 -31.97 -5.93
N TRP A 175 -4.44 -31.03 -5.30
CA TRP A 175 -3.90 -30.20 -4.21
C TRP A 175 -3.28 -30.98 -3.05
N ASN A 176 -3.51 -32.30 -3.02
CA ASN A 176 -3.02 -33.20 -1.99
C ASN A 176 -1.58 -33.70 -2.20
N TYR A 177 -0.95 -33.33 -3.31
CA TYR A 177 0.43 -33.70 -3.56
C TYR A 177 1.34 -32.53 -3.20
N ALA A 178 2.07 -32.68 -2.12
CA ALA A 178 3.13 -31.77 -1.74
C ALA A 178 4.14 -31.71 -2.89
N LEU A 179 4.25 -30.56 -3.57
CA LEU A 179 5.45 -30.27 -4.33
C LEU A 179 6.59 -30.27 -3.32
N GLU A 180 7.60 -31.06 -3.60
CA GLU A 180 8.74 -31.29 -2.72
C GLU A 180 9.71 -30.10 -2.64
N ARG A 181 9.33 -28.94 -3.23
CA ARG A 181 10.02 -27.66 -3.06
C ARG A 181 9.36 -26.89 -1.93
N ASP A 182 9.90 -27.10 -0.78
CA ASP A 182 9.57 -26.42 0.49
C ASP A 182 10.27 -25.05 0.55
N GLU A 183 10.24 -24.28 -0.54
CA GLU A 183 10.76 -22.92 -0.52
C GLU A 183 9.77 -22.03 0.23
N ASP A 184 10.26 -21.39 1.29
CA ASP A 184 9.46 -20.47 2.11
C ASP A 184 9.22 -19.18 1.33
N THR A 185 8.00 -18.98 0.86
CA THR A 185 7.55 -17.80 0.13
C THR A 185 6.88 -16.75 1.01
N SER A 186 6.82 -16.96 2.32
CA SER A 186 6.21 -16.04 3.28
C SER A 186 6.86 -14.64 3.28
N TRP A 187 8.12 -14.55 2.85
CA TRP A 187 8.84 -13.29 2.69
C TRP A 187 8.14 -12.30 1.76
N ILE A 188 7.34 -12.79 0.78
CA ILE A 188 6.60 -11.94 -0.16
C ILE A 188 5.59 -11.08 0.59
N SER A 189 4.70 -11.71 1.37
CA SER A 189 3.71 -11.00 2.17
C SER A 189 4.36 -10.15 3.27
N LEU A 190 5.47 -10.62 3.86
CA LEU A 190 6.25 -9.85 4.83
C LEU A 190 6.86 -8.59 4.20
N LEU A 191 7.36 -8.67 2.96
CA LEU A 191 7.88 -7.52 2.22
C LEU A 191 6.77 -6.47 2.00
N PHE A 192 5.58 -6.89 1.59
CA PHE A 192 4.46 -5.97 1.40
C PHE A 192 3.96 -5.39 2.73
N ALA A 193 3.98 -6.15 3.82
CA ALA A 193 3.71 -5.64 5.17
C ALA A 193 4.72 -4.54 5.56
N TYR A 194 6.01 -4.75 5.32
CA TYR A 194 7.05 -3.76 5.58
C TYR A 194 6.89 -2.49 4.72
N ILE A 195 6.66 -2.66 3.42
CA ILE A 195 6.48 -1.54 2.47
C ILE A 195 5.23 -0.73 2.81
N SER A 196 4.15 -1.35 3.28
CA SER A 196 2.90 -0.65 3.61
C SER A 196 3.07 0.38 4.73
N CYS A 197 3.99 0.14 5.68
CA CYS A 197 4.42 1.12 6.68
C CYS A 197 5.57 2.02 6.20
N ARG A 198 5.99 1.92 4.93
CA ARG A 198 7.14 2.67 4.37
C ARG A 198 8.45 2.44 5.14
N GLY A 199 8.55 1.29 5.77
CA GLY A 199 9.52 1.01 6.80
C GLY A 199 9.09 1.59 8.16
N ILE A 200 9.38 0.87 9.23
CA ILE A 200 9.02 1.25 10.61
C ILE A 200 9.52 2.65 10.96
N VAL A 201 10.73 3.00 10.55
CA VAL A 201 11.35 4.29 10.83
C VAL A 201 10.54 5.45 10.24
N GLN A 202 10.10 5.31 9.00
CA GLN A 202 9.32 6.36 8.32
C GLN A 202 7.94 6.53 8.95
N TRP A 203 7.33 5.46 9.44
CA TRP A 203 6.07 5.54 10.18
C TRP A 203 6.22 6.37 11.46
N PHE A 204 7.29 6.16 12.23
CA PHE A 204 7.57 6.97 13.43
C PHE A 204 7.86 8.43 13.09
N ILE A 205 8.61 8.71 12.00
CA ILE A 205 8.83 10.08 11.52
C ILE A 205 7.50 10.76 11.23
N ASN A 206 6.58 10.09 10.54
CA ASN A 206 5.25 10.63 10.24
C ASN A 206 4.42 10.87 11.51
N PHE A 207 4.48 9.95 12.47
CA PHE A 207 3.80 10.12 13.76
C PHE A 207 4.29 11.38 14.48
N TRP A 208 5.59 11.59 14.60
CA TRP A 208 6.15 12.79 15.22
C TRP A 208 5.82 14.05 14.43
N LEU A 209 5.89 13.98 13.12
CA LEU A 209 5.56 15.10 12.25
C LEU A 209 4.10 15.57 12.46
N VAL A 210 3.15 14.64 12.51
CA VAL A 210 1.73 14.96 12.77
C VAL A 210 1.57 15.54 14.16
N LYS A 211 2.15 14.92 15.19
CA LYS A 211 2.10 15.37 16.59
C LYS A 211 2.68 16.77 16.76
N ASP A 212 3.90 17.00 16.22
CA ASP A 212 4.59 18.27 16.44
C ASP A 212 3.92 19.43 15.70
N ASN A 213 3.45 19.21 14.44
CA ASN A 213 2.66 20.21 13.73
C ASN A 213 1.36 20.56 14.47
N TYR A 214 0.70 19.57 15.07
CA TYR A 214 -0.51 19.81 15.86
C TYR A 214 -0.24 20.61 17.11
N THR A 215 0.79 20.26 17.89
CA THR A 215 1.14 20.96 19.13
C THR A 215 1.59 22.39 18.87
N ASP A 216 2.43 22.61 17.85
CA ASP A 216 2.85 23.96 17.47
C ASP A 216 1.68 24.80 16.95
N GLY A 217 0.79 24.18 16.17
CA GLY A 217 -0.41 24.84 15.65
C GLY A 217 -1.37 25.26 16.75
N ILE A 218 -1.62 24.43 17.77
CA ILE A 218 -2.43 24.79 18.94
C ILE A 218 -1.77 25.95 19.72
N ALA A 219 -0.47 25.90 19.95
CA ALA A 219 0.25 26.95 20.64
C ALA A 219 0.14 28.31 19.90
N ALA A 220 0.27 28.28 18.58
CA ALA A 220 0.07 29.47 17.73
C ALA A 220 -1.37 30.00 17.82
N TYR A 221 -2.36 29.12 17.75
CA TYR A 221 -3.78 29.49 17.87
C TYR A 221 -4.10 30.17 19.22
N HIS A 222 -3.62 29.62 20.34
CA HIS A 222 -3.80 30.24 21.66
C HIS A 222 -3.13 31.61 21.80
N ARG A 223 -1.96 31.81 21.17
CA ARG A 223 -1.31 33.13 21.12
C ARG A 223 -2.18 34.15 20.38
N LEU A 224 -2.68 33.80 19.20
CA LEU A 224 -3.56 34.67 18.41
C LEU A 224 -4.86 35.01 19.17
N GLN A 225 -5.45 34.06 19.87
CA GLN A 225 -6.63 34.33 20.71
C GLN A 225 -6.32 35.35 21.83
N LYS A 226 -5.21 35.16 22.53
CA LYS A 226 -4.79 36.11 23.59
C LYS A 226 -4.55 37.51 23.03
N GLU A 227 -3.91 37.64 21.88
CA GLU A 227 -3.69 38.92 21.23
C GLU A 227 -5.01 39.61 20.86
N LYS A 228 -5.96 38.85 20.27
CA LYS A 228 -7.28 39.36 19.94
C LYS A 228 -8.07 39.84 21.19
N THR A 229 -8.02 39.08 22.28
CA THR A 229 -8.68 39.48 23.53
C THR A 229 -8.05 40.74 24.10
N ARG A 230 -6.71 40.87 24.07
CA ARG A 230 -6.01 42.09 24.53
C ARG A 230 -6.33 43.31 23.64
N ALA A 231 -6.48 43.12 22.35
CA ALA A 231 -6.86 44.23 21.43
C ALA A 231 -8.28 44.73 21.73
N ILE A 232 -9.23 43.83 22.00
CA ILE A 232 -10.61 44.19 22.35
C ILE A 232 -10.67 44.89 23.72
N SER A 233 -9.83 44.49 24.67
CA SER A 233 -9.83 45.11 26.01
C SER A 233 -9.19 46.50 26.04
N LYS A 234 -8.52 46.92 24.98
CA LYS A 234 -7.87 48.22 24.83
C LYS A 234 -8.69 49.22 23.98
N ALA A 235 -9.70 48.70 23.24
CA ALA A 235 -10.64 49.53 22.47
C ALA A 235 -11.87 49.92 23.30
#